data_6522b75f9b73ce3a630ac4b7630e84ff
#
_entry.id   6522b75f9b73ce3a630ac4b7630e84ff
#
_cell.length_a   1.000
_cell.length_b   1.000
_cell.length_c   1.000
_cell.angle_alpha   90.00
_cell.angle_beta   90.00
_cell.angle_gamma   90.00
#
_symmetry.space_group_name_H-M   'P 1'
#
loop_
_entity.id
_entity.type
_entity.pdbx_description
1 polymer ?
#
loop_
_entity_poly.entity_id
_entity_poly.type
_entity_poly.pdbx_seq_one_letter_code
_entity_poly.pdbx_strand_id
1 'polypeptide(L)' 'MKIEVDQDKCIGCGNCVALTQNSVFDFNDDGLAECIVDEIPEDKKEVVEEAINECPTEAIKEK' A
#
# COMPACT_ATOMS: atom_id res chain seq x y z
N MET A 1 -0.21 -13.40 1.88
CA MET A 1 -0.96 -12.31 1.26
C MET A 1 -0.01 -11.46 0.44
N LYS A 2 -0.29 -11.32 -0.83
CA LYS A 2 0.53 -10.50 -1.74
C LYS A 2 -0.30 -9.32 -2.21
N ILE A 3 0.30 -8.14 -2.17
CA ILE A 3 -0.40 -6.88 -2.45
C ILE A 3 0.35 -6.13 -3.54
N GLU A 4 -0.38 -5.46 -4.40
CA GLU A 4 0.21 -4.54 -5.37
C GLU A 4 -0.53 -3.21 -5.36
N VAL A 5 0.17 -2.17 -5.77
CA VAL A 5 -0.41 -0.83 -5.91
C VAL A 5 -0.49 -0.50 -7.38
N ASP A 6 -1.70 -0.16 -7.84
CA ASP A 6 -1.92 0.26 -9.22
C ASP A 6 -1.41 1.70 -9.37
N GLN A 7 -0.29 1.85 -10.06
CA GLN A 7 0.36 3.15 -10.22
C GLN A 7 -0.49 4.14 -11.00
N ASP A 8 -1.38 3.65 -11.85
CA ASP A 8 -2.27 4.51 -12.62
C ASP A 8 -3.39 5.09 -11.76
N LYS A 9 -3.76 4.40 -10.68
CA LYS A 9 -4.82 4.85 -9.77
C LYS A 9 -4.29 5.58 -8.55
N CYS A 10 -3.04 5.32 -8.17
CA CYS A 10 -2.44 5.94 -7.00
C CYS A 10 -2.26 7.44 -7.22
N ILE A 11 -2.70 8.23 -6.25
CA ILE A 11 -2.61 9.69 -6.30
C ILE A 11 -1.53 10.26 -5.39
N GLY A 12 -0.74 9.39 -4.78
CA GLY A 12 0.34 9.84 -3.89
C GLY A 12 -0.12 10.43 -2.57
N CYS A 13 -1.32 10.07 -2.10
CA CYS A 13 -1.86 10.62 -0.85
C CYS A 13 -1.08 10.18 0.39
N GLY A 14 -0.36 9.07 0.31
CA GLY A 14 0.49 8.60 1.40
C GLY A 14 -0.23 7.89 2.54
N ASN A 15 -1.53 7.68 2.46
CA ASN A 15 -2.27 7.03 3.54
C ASN A 15 -1.75 5.63 3.84
N CYS A 16 -1.53 4.82 2.81
CA CYS A 16 -1.03 3.46 2.99
C CYS A 16 0.40 3.45 3.54
N VAL A 17 1.22 4.38 3.10
CA VAL A 17 2.59 4.50 3.61
C VAL A 17 2.57 4.88 5.09
N ALA A 18 1.74 5.85 5.46
CA ALA A 18 1.61 6.31 6.85
C ALA A 18 1.05 5.21 7.76
N LEU A 19 0.02 4.50 7.30
CA LEU A 19 -0.61 3.44 8.08
C LEU A 19 0.35 2.29 8.38
N THR A 20 1.20 1.94 7.43
CA THR A 20 2.17 0.86 7.59
C THR A 20 3.52 1.33 8.10
N GLN A 21 3.69 2.63 8.33
CA GLN A 21 4.94 3.22 8.81
C GLN A 21 6.14 2.85 7.94
N ASN A 22 5.94 2.84 6.63
CA ASN A 22 6.96 2.49 5.64
C ASN A 22 7.45 1.03 5.73
N SER A 23 6.73 0.17 6.43
CA SER A 23 7.14 -1.23 6.57
C SER A 23 6.65 -2.13 5.44
N VAL A 24 5.54 -1.77 4.80
CA VAL A 24 4.95 -2.52 3.69
C VAL A 24 4.92 -1.67 2.42
N PHE A 25 4.60 -0.39 2.55
CA PHE A 25 4.52 0.55 1.44
C PHE A 25 5.52 1.69 1.64
N ASP A 26 6.04 2.18 0.55
CA ASP A 26 6.89 3.36 0.56
C ASP A 26 6.65 4.13 -0.75
N PHE A 27 7.11 5.36 -0.80
CA PHE A 27 7.03 6.16 -2.01
C PHE A 27 8.11 5.76 -3.01
N ASN A 28 7.74 5.72 -4.29
CA ASN A 28 8.69 5.48 -5.35
C ASN A 28 9.19 6.81 -5.93
N ASP A 29 10.00 6.74 -6.98
CA ASP A 29 10.60 7.92 -7.62
C ASP A 29 9.53 8.85 -8.24
N ASP A 30 8.36 8.33 -8.55
CA ASP A 30 7.25 9.11 -9.09
C ASP A 30 6.41 9.78 -8.01
N GLY A 31 6.73 9.57 -6.74
CA GLY A 31 5.96 10.11 -5.63
C GLY A 31 4.69 9.33 -5.35
N LEU A 32 4.57 8.13 -5.89
CA LEU A 32 3.43 7.25 -5.67
C LEU A 32 3.81 6.11 -4.74
N ALA A 33 2.82 5.55 -4.07
CA ALA A 33 3.08 4.43 -3.16
C ALA A 33 3.37 3.15 -3.95
N GLU A 34 4.23 2.31 -3.38
CA GLU A 34 4.50 0.98 -3.90
C GLU A 34 4.65 -0.01 -2.76
N CYS A 35 4.35 -1.26 -3.01
CA CYS A 35 4.54 -2.32 -2.02
C CYS A 35 6.01 -2.77 -2.07
N ILE A 36 6.68 -2.69 -0.94
CA ILE A 36 8.11 -2.96 -0.85
C ILE A 36 8.44 -4.36 -0.31
N VAL A 37 7.43 -5.19 -0.09
CA VAL A 37 7.62 -6.56 0.38
C VAL A 37 6.96 -7.53 -0.60
N ASP A 38 7.52 -8.73 -0.73
CA ASP A 38 6.95 -9.76 -1.59
C ASP A 38 5.71 -10.40 -0.97
N GLU A 39 5.72 -10.56 0.35
CA GLU A 39 4.60 -11.15 1.05
C GLU A 39 4.37 -10.38 2.35
N ILE A 40 3.10 -10.15 2.66
CA ILE A 40 2.71 -9.40 3.84
C ILE A 40 2.85 -10.28 5.08
N PRO A 41 3.60 -9.86 6.11
CA PRO A 41 3.65 -10.58 7.38
C PRO A 41 2.28 -10.63 8.04
N GLU A 42 2.02 -11.70 8.81
CA GLU A 42 0.71 -11.86 9.45
C GLU A 42 0.36 -10.70 10.38
N ASP A 43 1.33 -10.17 11.09
CA ASP A 43 1.10 -9.05 12.01
C ASP A 43 0.81 -7.73 11.30
N LYS A 44 1.01 -7.68 9.99
CA LYS A 44 0.74 -6.50 9.15
C LYS A 44 -0.52 -6.64 8.31
N LYS A 45 -1.12 -7.83 8.23
CA LYS A 45 -2.30 -8.05 7.39
C LYS A 45 -3.45 -7.11 7.74
N GLU A 46 -3.70 -6.91 9.02
CA GLU A 46 -4.78 -6.06 9.48
C GLU A 46 -4.57 -4.61 9.04
N VAL A 47 -3.37 -4.08 9.20
CA VAL A 47 -3.08 -2.70 8.81
C VAL A 47 -3.09 -2.55 7.29
N VAL A 48 -2.69 -3.59 6.55
CA VAL A 48 -2.77 -3.58 5.10
C VAL A 48 -4.21 -3.55 4.62
N GLU A 49 -5.09 -4.33 5.23
CA GLU A 49 -6.52 -4.28 4.91
C GLU A 49 -7.11 -2.91 5.18
N GLU A 50 -6.71 -2.29 6.28
CA GLU A 50 -7.12 -0.92 6.58
C GLU A 50 -6.64 0.05 5.52
N ALA A 51 -5.40 -0.10 5.07
CA ALA A 51 -4.84 0.73 4.01
C ALA A 51 -5.63 0.58 2.70
N ILE A 52 -6.04 -0.63 2.36
CA ILE A 52 -6.87 -0.89 1.18
C ILE A 52 -8.20 -0.14 1.28
N ASN A 53 -8.83 -0.19 2.45
CA ASN A 53 -10.12 0.47 2.69
C ASN A 53 -9.98 2.00 2.71
N GLU A 54 -8.86 2.51 3.15
CA GLU A 54 -8.63 3.96 3.24
C GLU A 54 -8.16 4.59 1.92
N CYS A 55 -7.78 3.78 0.95
CA CYS A 55 -7.31 4.30 -0.32
C CYS A 55 -8.49 4.90 -1.11
N PRO A 56 -8.49 6.22 -1.37
CA PRO A 56 -9.63 6.88 -2.03
C PRO A 56 -9.80 6.47 -3.49
N THR A 57 -8.75 5.99 -4.12
CA THR A 57 -8.78 5.58 -5.53
C THR A 57 -8.81 4.08 -5.71
N GLU A 58 -8.80 3.32 -4.63
CA GLU A 58 -8.76 1.87 -4.66
C GLU A 58 -7.58 1.32 -5.48
N ALA A 59 -6.44 2.00 -5.36
CA ALA A 59 -5.24 1.63 -6.10
C ALA A 59 -4.56 0.38 -5.53
N ILE A 60 -4.80 0.07 -4.28
CA ILE A 60 -4.20 -1.07 -3.59
C ILE A 60 -5.11 -2.29 -3.78
N LYS A 61 -4.53 -3.39 -4.23
CA LYS A 61 -5.29 -4.61 -4.44
C LYS A 61 -4.44 -5.84 -4.11
N GLU A 62 -5.13 -6.93 -3.81
CA GLU A 62 -4.48 -8.21 -3.55
C GLU A 62 -4.21 -8.91 -4.89
N LYS A 63 -3.02 -9.44 -5.01
CA LYS A 63 -2.66 -10.22 -6.19
C LYS A 63 -3.33 -11.58 -6.19
#